data_dd6c76cd0e516860ecb82e440e2b41d3
#
_entry.id   dd6c76cd0e516860ecb82e440e2b41d3
#
_cell.length_a   1.000
_cell.length_b   1.000
_cell.length_c   1.000
_cell.angle_alpha   90.00
_cell.angle_beta   90.00
_cell.angle_gamma   90.00
#
_symmetry.space_group_name_H-M   'P 1'
#
loop_
_entity.id
_entity.type
_entity.pdbx_description
1 polymer ?
#
loop_
_entity_poly.entity_id
_entity_poly.type
_entity_poly.pdbx_seq_one_letter_code
_entity_poly.pdbx_strand_id
1 'polypeptide(L)' 'MSKYGVEIRVEIWTTFEADNEHDALEQAHEWVSLEYGDLSDKADYAVTELK' A
#
# COMPACT_ATOMS: atom_id res chain seq x y z
N MET A 1 11.39 0.82 12.57
CA MET A 1 10.41 0.86 11.48
C MET A 1 11.11 0.95 10.14
N SER A 2 10.56 0.29 9.16
CA SER A 2 11.10 0.30 7.82
C SER A 2 10.18 1.06 6.89
N LYS A 3 10.73 1.52 5.80
CA LYS A 3 9.95 2.21 4.78
C LYS A 3 9.61 1.21 3.68
N TYR A 4 8.37 1.20 3.28
CA TYR A 4 7.89 0.31 2.24
C TYR A 4 7.24 1.10 1.12
N GLY A 5 7.56 0.72 -0.11
CA GLY A 5 6.88 1.26 -1.28
C GLY A 5 5.76 0.32 -1.64
N VAL A 6 4.60 0.88 -1.92
CA VAL A 6 3.45 0.09 -2.34
C VAL A 6 2.99 0.57 -3.69
N GLU A 7 2.98 -0.35 -4.64
CA GLU A 7 2.49 -0.07 -5.98
C GLU A 7 1.11 -0.68 -6.13
N ILE A 8 0.18 0.11 -6.57
CA ILE A 8 -1.20 -0.33 -6.74
C ILE A 8 -1.52 -0.31 -8.22
N ARG A 9 -2.15 -1.33 -8.70
CA ARG A 9 -2.34 -1.57 -10.12
C ARG A 9 -3.11 -0.50 -10.87
N VAL A 10 -3.71 0.42 -10.18
CA VAL A 10 -4.37 1.57 -10.80
C VAL A 10 -3.41 2.73 -11.00
N GLU A 11 -2.13 2.42 -11.17
CA GLU A 11 -1.05 3.38 -11.43
C GLU A 11 -0.78 4.33 -10.27
N ILE A 12 -0.99 3.84 -9.07
CA ILE A 12 -0.72 4.59 -7.86
C ILE A 12 0.51 4.01 -7.18
N TRP A 13 1.39 4.87 -6.73
CA TRP A 13 2.56 4.45 -5.98
C TRP A 13 2.71 5.35 -4.77
N THR A 14 2.91 4.74 -3.62
CA THR A 14 3.06 5.50 -2.39
C THR A 14 4.00 4.78 -1.44
N THR A 15 4.42 5.44 -0.37
CA THR A 15 5.30 4.83 0.61
C THR A 15 4.69 4.94 1.99
N PHE A 16 4.99 3.95 2.83
CA PHE A 16 4.54 3.92 4.21
C PHE A 16 5.68 3.49 5.10
N GLU A 17 5.71 3.98 6.33
CA GLU A 17 6.60 3.45 7.34
C GLU A 17 5.84 2.40 8.11
N ALA A 18 6.43 1.22 8.24
CA ALA A 18 5.77 0.09 8.86
C ALA A 18 6.80 -0.84 9.50
N ASP A 19 6.34 -1.68 10.39
CA ASP A 19 7.20 -2.63 11.08
C ASP A 19 7.52 -3.83 10.20
N ASN A 20 6.64 -4.16 9.28
CA ASN A 20 6.82 -5.29 8.38
C ASN A 20 5.96 -5.11 7.14
N GLU A 21 6.14 -6.01 6.20
CA GLU A 21 5.44 -5.96 4.92
C GLU A 21 3.92 -6.05 5.09
N HIS A 22 3.47 -6.89 5.99
CA HIS A 22 2.05 -7.05 6.24
C HIS A 22 1.42 -5.75 6.75
N ASP A 23 2.10 -5.07 7.65
CA ASP A 23 1.63 -3.81 8.19
C ASP A 23 1.56 -2.74 7.10
N ALA A 24 2.56 -2.72 6.23
CA ALA A 24 2.56 -1.77 5.11
C ALA A 24 1.37 -2.03 4.18
N LEU A 25 1.08 -3.30 3.95
CA LEU A 25 -0.03 -3.67 3.09
C LEU A 25 -1.37 -3.25 3.69
N GLU A 26 -1.53 -3.42 4.98
CA GLU A 26 -2.75 -2.97 5.66
C GLU A 26 -2.93 -1.47 5.57
N GLN A 27 -1.86 -0.72 5.76
CA GLN A 27 -1.91 0.73 5.64
C GLN A 27 -2.28 1.15 4.22
N ALA A 28 -1.72 0.49 3.24
CA ALA A 28 -2.02 0.79 1.84
C ALA A 28 -3.47 0.51 1.52
N HIS A 29 -3.98 -0.62 2.00
CA HIS A 29 -5.35 -1.02 1.76
C HIS A 29 -6.33 0.00 2.35
N GLU A 30 -6.07 0.43 3.56
CA GLU A 30 -6.89 1.44 4.22
C GLU A 30 -6.83 2.77 3.47
N TRP A 31 -5.63 3.16 3.06
CA TRP A 31 -5.45 4.41 2.33
C TRP A 31 -6.22 4.41 1.01
N VAL A 32 -6.14 3.32 0.27
CA VAL A 32 -6.86 3.20 -0.99
C VAL A 32 -8.37 3.23 -0.76
N SER A 33 -8.82 2.57 0.29
CA SER A 33 -10.25 2.55 0.62
C SER A 33 -10.77 3.96 0.91
N LEU A 34 -9.97 4.77 1.60
CA LEU A 34 -10.37 6.13 1.93
C LEU A 34 -10.32 7.07 0.73
N GLU A 35 -9.33 6.89 -0.13
CA GLU A 35 -9.13 7.79 -1.26
C GLU A 35 -9.89 7.37 -2.51
N TYR A 36 -10.02 6.08 -2.73
CA TYR A 36 -10.55 5.55 -3.97
C TYR A 36 -11.78 4.66 -3.80
N GLY A 37 -12.15 4.39 -2.57
CA GLY A 37 -13.37 3.66 -2.30
C GLY A 37 -13.35 2.23 -2.85
N ASP A 38 -14.21 1.94 -3.80
CA ASP A 38 -14.41 0.59 -4.31
C ASP A 38 -13.18 -0.01 -4.99
N LEU A 39 -12.21 0.81 -5.35
CA LEU A 39 -11.02 0.29 -6.01
C LEU A 39 -10.19 -0.60 -5.10
N SER A 40 -10.36 -0.45 -3.78
CA SER A 40 -9.58 -1.24 -2.84
C SER A 40 -9.81 -2.74 -3.00
N ASP A 41 -11.00 -3.14 -3.41
CA ASP A 41 -11.32 -4.55 -3.59
C ASP A 41 -10.78 -5.13 -4.89
N LYS A 42 -10.47 -4.27 -5.84
CA LYS A 42 -10.04 -4.69 -7.18
C LYS A 42 -8.58 -4.42 -7.46
N ALA A 43 -7.94 -3.69 -6.56
CA ALA A 43 -6.55 -3.32 -6.78
C ALA A 43 -5.62 -4.47 -6.38
N ASP A 44 -4.57 -4.64 -7.18
CA ASP A 44 -3.49 -5.54 -6.80
C ASP A 44 -2.41 -4.70 -6.14
N TYR A 45 -1.87 -5.21 -5.06
CA TYR A 45 -0.86 -4.51 -4.29
C TYR A 45 0.47 -5.23 -4.40
N ALA A 46 1.51 -4.47 -4.69
CA ALA A 46 2.87 -4.99 -4.68
C ALA A 46 3.66 -4.18 -3.66
N VAL A 47 4.21 -4.84 -2.66
CA VAL A 47 4.93 -4.19 -1.57
C VAL A 47 6.41 -4.48 -1.70
N THR A 48 7.23 -3.44 -1.61
CA THR A 48 8.68 -3.56 -1.68
C THR A 48 9.28 -2.81 -0.50
N GLU A 49 10.20 -3.46 0.19
CA GLU A 49 10.90 -2.80 1.27
C GLU A 49 11.93 -1.83 0.71
N LEU A 50 11.88 -0.60 1.19
CA LEU A 50 12.82 0.45 0.82
C LEU A 50 13.77 0.70 1.98
N LYS A 51 15.02 0.90 1.68
CA LYS A 51 16.00 1.17 2.73
C LYS A 51 16.46 2.61 2.72
#